data_c2fa635985504be22bbf2a96671cf15d
#
_entry.id   c2fa635985504be22bbf2a96671cf15d
#
_cell.length_a   1.000
_cell.length_b   1.000
_cell.length_c   1.000
_cell.angle_alpha   90.00
_cell.angle_beta   90.00
_cell.angle_gamma   90.00
#
_symmetry.space_group_name_H-M   'P 1'
#
loop_
_entity.id
_entity.type
_entity.pdbx_description
1 polymer ?
#
loop_
_entity_poly.entity_id
_entity_poly.type
_entity_poly.pdbx_seq_one_letter_code
_entity_poly.pdbx_strand_id
1 'polypeptide(L)'
;YIYAQFKGSNISYSLFERCTFENTNFELSDLQAVIIIQSDLFKIVVSDCDFQNFKTQKCYMSDFEFDDKYMTTFDDKTFFDKLVERKKDRDEYEGFYMIYQNIAFQYEQNNLKSNFGEYYFLGKKAEHKTLDFLPKIKSYLYWFSCGYGERPLYSIYFSFFIIFLFTALFLLVGIDIEGDVIQYSNLKMIEGLSFGEFLKHLLRAFSLSTSLFSGVGDELCEPTIQSVILADIEMIFGVIVMGLGIGTLTRKIVR
;
A
#
# COMPACT_ATOMS: atom_id res chain seq x y z
N TYR A 1 -12.91 26.51 20.51
CA TYR A 1 -11.83 27.24 21.20
C TYR A 1 -10.88 27.78 20.13
N ILE A 2 -10.64 29.10 20.12
CA ILE A 2 -9.81 29.77 19.10
C ILE A 2 -8.32 29.64 19.43
N TYR A 3 -7.98 29.51 20.69
CA TYR A 3 -6.61 29.24 21.18
C TYR A 3 -6.69 28.59 22.55
N ALA A 4 -6.12 27.43 22.71
CA ALA A 4 -6.09 26.75 23.99
C ALA A 4 -4.69 26.15 24.25
N GLN A 5 -4.23 26.24 25.46
CA GLN A 5 -2.98 25.61 25.89
C GLN A 5 -3.26 24.69 27.08
N PHE A 6 -2.98 23.42 26.91
CA PHE A 6 -3.02 22.42 27.96
C PHE A 6 -1.58 22.08 28.33
N LYS A 7 -1.11 22.64 29.44
CA LYS A 7 0.24 22.40 29.93
C LYS A 7 0.21 21.72 31.29
N GLY A 8 0.85 20.53 31.35
CA GLY A 8 0.85 19.73 32.57
C GLY A 8 -0.55 19.32 33.03
N SER A 9 -1.49 19.19 32.08
CA SER A 9 -2.90 18.95 32.35
C SER A 9 -3.22 17.48 32.30
N ASN A 10 -4.10 17.00 33.15
CA ASN A 10 -4.66 15.66 33.06
C ASN A 10 -6.09 15.74 32.48
N ILE A 11 -6.25 15.26 31.25
CA ILE A 11 -7.54 15.12 30.56
C ILE A 11 -7.81 13.65 30.17
N SER A 12 -7.11 12.72 30.81
CA SER A 12 -7.27 11.29 30.56
C SER A 12 -8.71 10.80 30.74
N TYR A 13 -9.05 9.75 30.02
CA TYR A 13 -10.39 9.13 30.02
C TYR A 13 -11.54 10.07 29.61
N SER A 14 -11.26 11.11 28.85
CA SER A 14 -12.26 12.06 28.38
C SER A 14 -12.75 11.73 26.98
N LEU A 15 -14.03 12.05 26.74
CA LEU A 15 -14.67 11.93 25.44
C LEU A 15 -14.99 13.33 24.89
N PHE A 16 -14.49 13.61 23.69
CA PHE A 16 -14.80 14.82 22.93
C PHE A 16 -15.57 14.43 21.68
N GLU A 17 -16.82 14.83 21.60
CA GLU A 17 -17.67 14.55 20.45
C GLU A 17 -18.15 15.84 19.82
N ARG A 18 -18.02 15.96 18.47
CA ARG A 18 -18.43 17.13 17.69
C ARG A 18 -17.83 18.45 18.20
N CYS A 19 -16.59 18.38 18.60
CA CYS A 19 -15.82 19.54 19.08
C CYS A 19 -14.96 20.12 17.96
N THR A 20 -14.60 21.38 18.11
CA THR A 20 -13.57 22.03 17.29
C THR A 20 -12.42 22.45 18.18
N PHE A 21 -11.24 21.96 17.87
CA PHE A 21 -9.99 22.41 18.45
C PHE A 21 -9.25 23.22 17.39
N GLU A 22 -8.92 24.44 17.70
CA GLU A 22 -8.21 25.33 16.78
C GLU A 22 -7.05 26.02 17.52
N ASN A 23 -5.87 26.03 16.90
CA ASN A 23 -4.65 26.58 17.49
C ASN A 23 -4.42 26.06 18.94
N THR A 24 -4.52 24.75 19.13
CA THR A 24 -4.45 24.14 20.47
C THR A 24 -3.09 23.45 20.66
N ASN A 25 -2.44 23.75 21.77
CA ASN A 25 -1.17 23.15 22.17
C ASN A 25 -1.37 22.25 23.41
N PHE A 26 -0.90 21.01 23.30
CA PHE A 26 -0.82 20.04 24.41
C PHE A 26 0.66 19.85 24.76
N GLU A 27 1.07 20.28 25.94
CA GLU A 27 2.46 20.18 26.43
C GLU A 27 2.49 19.47 27.77
N LEU A 28 3.34 18.42 27.90
CA LEU A 28 3.52 17.66 29.14
C LEU A 28 2.19 17.18 29.76
N SER A 29 1.22 16.84 28.95
CA SER A 29 -0.14 16.54 29.38
C SER A 29 -0.48 15.06 29.23
N ASP A 30 -1.36 14.59 30.13
CA ASP A 30 -1.90 13.22 30.11
C ASP A 30 -3.19 13.19 29.28
N LEU A 31 -3.10 12.55 28.09
CA LEU A 31 -4.22 12.29 27.18
C LEU A 31 -4.53 10.79 27.11
N GLN A 32 -4.14 10.01 28.12
CA GLN A 32 -4.39 8.57 28.17
C GLN A 32 -5.87 8.25 28.00
N ALA A 33 -6.20 7.32 27.09
CA ALA A 33 -7.56 6.88 26.83
C ALA A 33 -8.55 8.02 26.46
N VAL A 34 -8.06 9.14 25.95
CA VAL A 34 -8.91 10.18 25.36
C VAL A 34 -9.47 9.66 24.04
N ILE A 35 -10.75 9.92 23.81
CA ILE A 35 -11.44 9.58 22.56
C ILE A 35 -12.00 10.86 21.94
N ILE A 36 -11.65 11.12 20.68
CA ILE A 36 -12.18 12.25 19.92
C ILE A 36 -12.99 11.73 18.74
N ILE A 37 -14.26 12.12 18.66
CA ILE A 37 -15.19 11.62 17.65
C ILE A 37 -15.79 12.78 16.87
N GLN A 38 -15.87 12.63 15.51
CA GLN A 38 -16.56 13.57 14.61
C GLN A 38 -16.18 15.04 14.86
N SER A 39 -14.92 15.28 15.15
CA SER A 39 -14.39 16.57 15.59
C SER A 39 -13.37 17.13 14.59
N ASP A 40 -13.18 18.42 14.66
CA ASP A 40 -12.25 19.15 13.81
C ASP A 40 -11.00 19.56 14.62
N LEU A 41 -9.84 19.23 14.10
CA LEU A 41 -8.55 19.49 14.71
C LEU A 41 -7.71 20.34 13.75
N PHE A 42 -7.62 21.65 14.03
CA PHE A 42 -6.88 22.61 13.21
C PHE A 42 -5.69 23.17 13.99
N LYS A 43 -4.49 23.07 13.40
CA LYS A 43 -3.26 23.60 13.99
C LYS A 43 -3.06 23.11 15.43
N ILE A 44 -2.91 21.81 15.56
CA ILE A 44 -2.67 21.14 16.84
C ILE A 44 -1.19 20.83 16.95
N VAL A 45 -0.58 21.25 18.05
CA VAL A 45 0.79 20.88 18.40
C VAL A 45 0.77 20.04 19.67
N VAL A 46 1.47 18.93 19.63
CA VAL A 46 1.60 18.00 20.76
C VAL A 46 3.07 17.88 21.12
N SER A 47 3.39 18.05 22.40
CA SER A 47 4.77 17.99 22.92
C SER A 47 4.85 17.18 24.20
N ASP A 48 5.63 16.11 24.20
CA ASP A 48 5.96 15.30 25.38
C ASP A 48 4.72 14.83 26.18
N CYS A 49 3.68 14.35 25.50
CA CYS A 49 2.40 13.97 26.09
C CYS A 49 2.25 12.44 26.25
N ASP A 50 1.34 12.01 27.12
CA ASP A 50 0.94 10.60 27.18
C ASP A 50 -0.31 10.36 26.31
N PHE A 51 -0.14 9.58 25.23
CA PHE A 51 -1.17 9.22 24.28
C PHE A 51 -1.54 7.72 24.32
N GLN A 52 -1.22 7.02 25.39
CA GLN A 52 -1.58 5.60 25.51
C GLN A 52 -3.08 5.40 25.40
N ASN A 53 -3.52 4.48 24.53
CA ASN A 53 -4.92 4.21 24.22
C ASN A 53 -5.73 5.44 23.72
N PHE A 54 -5.05 6.49 23.24
CA PHE A 54 -5.71 7.64 22.60
C PHE A 54 -6.36 7.21 21.28
N LYS A 55 -7.55 7.71 20.99
CA LYS A 55 -8.28 7.34 19.77
C LYS A 55 -8.94 8.53 19.10
N THR A 56 -8.85 8.58 17.78
CA THR A 56 -9.68 9.47 16.96
C THR A 56 -10.60 8.66 16.05
N GLN A 57 -11.81 9.16 15.82
CA GLN A 57 -12.78 8.55 14.92
C GLN A 57 -13.51 9.60 14.09
N LYS A 58 -13.45 9.45 12.77
CA LYS A 58 -14.12 10.36 11.81
C LYS A 58 -13.77 11.83 12.05
N CYS A 59 -12.52 12.12 12.37
CA CYS A 59 -12.02 13.49 12.58
C CYS A 59 -11.44 14.07 11.29
N TYR A 60 -11.64 15.36 11.11
CA TYR A 60 -10.88 16.14 10.15
C TYR A 60 -9.66 16.72 10.85
N MET A 61 -8.50 16.64 10.23
CA MET A 61 -7.26 17.18 10.77
C MET A 61 -6.55 18.03 9.73
N SER A 62 -6.04 19.18 10.14
CA SER A 62 -5.15 20.03 9.36
C SER A 62 -4.08 20.59 10.27
N ASP A 63 -2.84 20.57 9.82
CA ASP A 63 -1.68 21.06 10.59
C ASP A 63 -1.61 20.41 11.99
N PHE A 64 -1.55 19.08 12.02
CA PHE A 64 -1.38 18.29 13.25
C PHE A 64 0.08 17.84 13.34
N GLU A 65 0.78 18.30 14.37
CA GLU A 65 2.23 18.11 14.51
C GLU A 65 2.61 17.60 15.90
N PHE A 66 3.71 16.85 15.95
CA PHE A 66 4.40 16.50 17.18
C PHE A 66 5.72 17.29 17.23
N ASP A 67 5.89 18.10 18.28
CA ASP A 67 7.09 18.91 18.54
C ASP A 67 7.67 18.49 19.91
N ASP A 68 8.16 17.25 19.97
CA ASP A 68 8.65 16.64 21.19
C ASP A 68 10.08 17.09 21.51
N LYS A 69 10.31 17.46 22.75
CA LYS A 69 11.65 17.63 23.30
C LYS A 69 12.22 16.31 23.84
N TYR A 70 11.36 15.47 24.38
CA TYR A 70 11.71 14.14 24.85
C TYR A 70 10.99 13.09 24.02
N MET A 71 9.76 12.72 24.36
CA MET A 71 8.96 11.78 23.60
C MET A 71 7.48 11.79 24.03
N THR A 72 6.57 11.90 23.06
CA THR A 72 5.16 11.56 23.28
C THR A 72 5.00 10.04 23.29
N THR A 73 4.35 9.49 24.32
CA THR A 73 4.22 8.04 24.49
C THR A 73 2.98 7.48 23.83
N PHE A 74 3.18 6.47 22.96
CA PHE A 74 2.13 5.68 22.33
C PHE A 74 2.14 4.25 22.84
N ASP A 75 1.00 3.56 22.74
CA ASP A 75 0.89 2.11 22.91
C ASP A 75 0.25 1.45 21.67
N ASP A 76 0.08 0.13 21.70
CA ASP A 76 -0.53 -0.65 20.62
C ASP A 76 -2.03 -0.37 20.44
N LYS A 77 -2.68 0.25 21.42
CA LYS A 77 -4.10 0.63 21.42
C LYS A 77 -4.34 2.05 20.94
N THR A 78 -3.28 2.88 20.87
CA THR A 78 -3.34 4.22 20.30
C THR A 78 -3.74 4.11 18.83
N PHE A 79 -4.76 4.85 18.41
CA PHE A 79 -5.34 4.71 17.09
C PHE A 79 -5.83 6.04 16.53
N PHE A 80 -5.39 6.37 15.32
CA PHE A 80 -5.90 7.48 14.54
C PHE A 80 -6.68 6.91 13.34
N ASP A 81 -7.98 7.19 13.29
CA ASP A 81 -8.81 6.80 12.15
C ASP A 81 -8.38 7.50 10.85
N LYS A 82 -8.88 7.03 9.72
CA LYS A 82 -8.64 7.70 8.44
C LYS A 82 -9.19 9.12 8.49
N LEU A 83 -8.35 10.06 8.04
CA LEU A 83 -8.70 11.47 7.99
C LEU A 83 -9.89 11.69 7.05
N VAL A 84 -10.82 12.54 7.47
CA VAL A 84 -12.02 12.88 6.70
C VAL A 84 -11.64 13.82 5.56
N GLU A 85 -11.92 13.46 4.33
CA GLU A 85 -11.68 14.29 3.14
C GLU A 85 -12.82 15.32 3.00
N ARG A 86 -12.50 16.60 2.81
CA ARG A 86 -13.48 17.69 2.63
C ARG A 86 -13.33 18.38 1.28
N LYS A 87 -12.16 18.87 0.95
CA LYS A 87 -11.88 19.64 -0.26
C LYS A 87 -11.50 18.75 -1.43
N LYS A 88 -10.80 17.63 -1.15
CA LYS A 88 -10.26 16.68 -2.14
C LYS A 88 -9.32 17.34 -3.16
N ASP A 89 -8.68 18.44 -2.76
CA ASP A 89 -7.68 19.14 -3.54
C ASP A 89 -6.25 18.67 -3.19
N ARG A 90 -5.28 19.19 -3.93
CA ARG A 90 -3.87 18.84 -3.75
C ARG A 90 -3.36 19.23 -2.37
N ASP A 91 -3.70 20.42 -1.91
CA ASP A 91 -3.21 20.98 -0.65
C ASP A 91 -3.70 20.16 0.55
N GLU A 92 -4.97 19.71 0.51
CA GLU A 92 -5.52 18.83 1.55
C GLU A 92 -4.77 17.49 1.61
N TYR A 93 -4.46 16.88 0.46
CA TYR A 93 -3.72 15.62 0.43
C TYR A 93 -2.25 15.76 0.81
N GLU A 94 -1.61 16.89 0.52
CA GLU A 94 -0.29 17.23 1.03
C GLU A 94 -0.31 17.35 2.57
N GLY A 95 -1.30 18.03 3.12
CA GLY A 95 -1.53 18.10 4.57
C GLY A 95 -1.74 16.71 5.19
N PHE A 96 -2.57 15.85 4.60
CA PHE A 96 -2.78 14.48 5.08
C PHE A 96 -1.51 13.64 5.04
N TYR A 97 -0.71 13.79 3.99
CA TYR A 97 0.59 13.12 3.90
C TYR A 97 1.49 13.50 5.07
N MET A 98 1.60 14.79 5.39
CA MET A 98 2.41 15.27 6.50
C MET A 98 1.90 14.73 7.85
N ILE A 99 0.59 14.78 8.08
CA ILE A 99 -0.01 14.26 9.32
C ILE A 99 0.25 12.76 9.48
N TYR A 100 0.02 11.95 8.45
CA TYR A 100 0.29 10.52 8.52
C TYR A 100 1.77 10.20 8.70
N GLN A 101 2.67 10.99 8.13
CA GLN A 101 4.11 10.85 8.37
C GLN A 101 4.47 11.15 9.83
N ASN A 102 3.93 12.22 10.40
CA ASN A 102 4.16 12.58 11.79
C ASN A 102 3.65 11.48 12.74
N ILE A 103 2.44 10.97 12.50
CA ILE A 103 1.88 9.85 13.27
C ILE A 103 2.75 8.58 13.11
N ALA A 104 3.14 8.24 11.88
CA ALA A 104 4.00 7.09 11.64
C ALA A 104 5.32 7.22 12.38
N PHE A 105 5.96 8.39 12.32
CA PHE A 105 7.21 8.64 13.02
C PHE A 105 7.07 8.46 14.55
N GLN A 106 5.97 8.91 15.16
CA GLN A 106 5.71 8.67 16.58
C GLN A 106 5.59 7.18 16.91
N TYR A 107 4.91 6.39 16.08
CA TYR A 107 4.87 4.94 16.26
C TYR A 107 6.26 4.29 16.14
N GLU A 108 7.11 4.78 15.22
CA GLU A 108 8.49 4.29 15.07
C GLU A 108 9.33 4.61 16.31
N GLN A 109 9.26 5.83 16.84
CA GLN A 109 9.94 6.25 18.07
C GLN A 109 9.53 5.40 19.27
N ASN A 110 8.26 5.02 19.35
CA ASN A 110 7.71 4.16 20.39
C ASN A 110 7.93 2.65 20.13
N ASN A 111 8.73 2.27 19.12
CA ASN A 111 8.99 0.88 18.72
C ASN A 111 7.72 0.07 18.29
N LEU A 112 6.65 0.75 17.91
CA LEU A 112 5.39 0.16 17.47
C LEU A 112 5.39 -0.05 15.93
N LYS A 113 6.26 -0.91 15.46
CA LYS A 113 6.60 -1.08 14.04
C LYS A 113 5.42 -1.51 13.16
N SER A 114 4.45 -2.25 13.71
CA SER A 114 3.25 -2.66 12.98
C SER A 114 2.35 -1.48 12.66
N ASN A 115 2.12 -0.61 13.63
CA ASN A 115 1.33 0.60 13.51
C ASN A 115 2.02 1.62 12.59
N PHE A 116 3.35 1.78 12.73
CA PHE A 116 4.15 2.58 11.79
C PHE A 116 3.84 2.22 10.34
N GLY A 117 3.88 0.92 9.96
CA GLY A 117 3.64 0.48 8.59
C GLY A 117 2.24 0.84 8.07
N GLU A 118 1.22 0.82 8.94
CA GLU A 118 -0.14 1.22 8.57
C GLU A 118 -0.22 2.70 8.21
N TYR A 119 0.30 3.59 9.08
CA TYR A 119 0.25 5.04 8.84
C TYR A 119 1.22 5.48 7.74
N TYR A 120 2.37 4.83 7.60
CA TYR A 120 3.25 5.04 6.46
C TYR A 120 2.53 4.73 5.13
N PHE A 121 1.79 3.61 5.06
CA PHE A 121 1.00 3.26 3.88
C PHE A 121 -0.09 4.28 3.59
N LEU A 122 -0.82 4.76 4.62
CA LEU A 122 -1.83 5.81 4.46
C LEU A 122 -1.23 7.13 3.98
N GLY A 123 -0.07 7.52 4.51
CA GLY A 123 0.69 8.69 4.06
C GLY A 123 1.07 8.58 2.58
N LYS A 124 1.63 7.43 2.16
CA LYS A 124 1.96 7.19 0.75
C LYS A 124 0.75 7.20 -0.18
N LYS A 125 -0.41 6.77 0.30
CA LYS A 125 -1.68 6.91 -0.45
C LYS A 125 -2.13 8.36 -0.60
N ALA A 126 -1.93 9.19 0.42
CA ALA A 126 -2.22 10.61 0.34
C ALA A 126 -1.24 11.30 -0.63
N GLU A 127 0.07 11.07 -0.49
CA GLU A 127 1.11 11.57 -1.40
C GLU A 127 0.82 11.21 -2.86
N HIS A 128 0.39 9.96 -3.14
CA HIS A 128 0.03 9.54 -4.49
C HIS A 128 -0.99 10.46 -5.17
N LYS A 129 -1.91 11.04 -4.42
CA LYS A 129 -2.94 11.94 -4.96
C LYS A 129 -2.38 13.33 -5.33
N THR A 130 -1.21 13.70 -4.82
CA THR A 130 -0.55 15.00 -5.07
C THR A 130 0.44 14.96 -6.23
N LEU A 131 0.85 13.75 -6.65
CA LEU A 131 1.89 13.55 -7.65
C LEU A 131 1.44 13.93 -9.06
N ASP A 132 2.38 14.47 -9.85
CA ASP A 132 2.24 14.68 -11.29
C ASP A 132 2.27 13.34 -12.06
N PHE A 133 1.97 13.36 -13.36
CA PHE A 133 1.71 12.17 -14.18
C PHE A 133 2.82 11.09 -14.10
N LEU A 134 4.09 11.42 -14.36
CA LEU A 134 5.18 10.43 -14.37
C LEU A 134 5.49 9.86 -12.96
N PRO A 135 5.68 10.69 -11.92
CA PRO A 135 5.80 10.20 -10.55
C PRO A 135 4.59 9.36 -10.09
N LYS A 136 3.39 9.71 -10.55
CA LYS A 136 2.16 8.99 -10.23
C LYS A 136 2.14 7.58 -10.79
N ILE A 137 2.62 7.37 -12.02
CA ILE A 137 2.78 6.02 -12.60
C ILE A 137 3.73 5.16 -11.74
N LYS A 138 4.89 5.72 -11.37
CA LYS A 138 5.84 5.04 -10.48
C LYS A 138 5.20 4.68 -9.14
N SER A 139 4.47 5.62 -8.55
CA SER A 139 3.76 5.41 -7.29
C SER A 139 2.68 4.32 -7.41
N TYR A 140 1.95 4.26 -8.54
CA TYR A 140 1.00 3.18 -8.84
C TYR A 140 1.66 1.81 -8.89
N LEU A 141 2.82 1.70 -9.56
CA LEU A 141 3.55 0.44 -9.63
C LEU A 141 3.98 -0.04 -8.23
N TYR A 142 4.49 0.85 -7.38
CA TYR A 142 4.84 0.51 -6.01
C TYR A 142 3.62 0.15 -5.15
N TRP A 143 2.52 0.86 -5.31
CA TRP A 143 1.29 0.55 -4.59
C TRP A 143 0.76 -0.83 -4.96
N PHE A 144 0.67 -1.12 -6.27
CA PHE A 144 0.07 -2.36 -6.78
C PHE A 144 0.98 -3.57 -6.58
N SER A 145 2.31 -3.41 -6.72
CA SER A 145 3.26 -4.52 -6.59
C SER A 145 3.54 -4.96 -5.15
N CYS A 146 3.60 -4.02 -4.20
CA CYS A 146 4.03 -4.34 -2.83
C CYS A 146 3.38 -3.48 -1.74
N GLY A 147 2.37 -2.66 -2.09
CA GLY A 147 1.72 -1.75 -1.14
C GLY A 147 2.73 -0.84 -0.43
N TYR A 148 3.62 -0.21 -1.19
CA TYR A 148 4.72 0.62 -0.69
C TYR A 148 5.67 -0.10 0.28
N GLY A 149 5.78 -1.42 0.16
CA GLY A 149 6.60 -2.24 1.05
C GLY A 149 5.95 -2.63 2.38
N GLU A 150 4.68 -2.35 2.57
CA GLU A 150 3.96 -2.63 3.81
C GLU A 150 2.89 -3.74 3.69
N ARG A 151 2.60 -4.19 2.46
CA ARG A 151 1.54 -5.16 2.16
C ARG A 151 2.08 -6.34 1.37
N PRO A 152 2.70 -7.36 1.99
CA PRO A 152 3.31 -8.50 1.28
C PRO A 152 2.31 -9.29 0.44
N LEU A 153 1.04 -9.37 0.82
CA LEU A 153 0.00 -10.03 0.03
C LEU A 153 -0.21 -9.39 -1.35
N TYR A 154 0.09 -8.09 -1.49
CA TYR A 154 -0.01 -7.40 -2.79
C TYR A 154 0.99 -7.99 -3.79
N SER A 155 2.19 -8.37 -3.35
CA SER A 155 3.18 -9.00 -4.23
C SER A 155 2.69 -10.36 -4.74
N ILE A 156 1.97 -11.12 -3.93
CA ILE A 156 1.37 -12.39 -4.34
C ILE A 156 0.28 -12.15 -5.40
N TYR A 157 -0.66 -11.22 -5.15
CA TYR A 157 -1.70 -10.88 -6.12
C TYR A 157 -1.12 -10.32 -7.41
N PHE A 158 -0.06 -9.51 -7.31
CA PHE A 158 0.63 -8.96 -8.48
C PHE A 158 1.34 -10.05 -9.29
N SER A 159 1.95 -11.05 -8.63
CA SER A 159 2.53 -12.22 -9.31
C SER A 159 1.48 -12.97 -10.13
N PHE A 160 0.33 -13.28 -9.54
CA PHE A 160 -0.76 -13.93 -10.27
C PHE A 160 -1.25 -13.08 -11.44
N PHE A 161 -1.38 -11.76 -11.24
CA PHE A 161 -1.78 -10.86 -12.32
C PHE A 161 -0.79 -10.91 -13.49
N ILE A 162 0.53 -10.88 -13.23
CA ILE A 162 1.56 -10.99 -14.27
C ILE A 162 1.45 -12.34 -14.99
N ILE A 163 1.38 -13.45 -14.26
CA ILE A 163 1.27 -14.80 -14.84
C ILE A 163 0.03 -14.90 -15.75
N PHE A 164 -1.14 -14.45 -15.31
CA PHE A 164 -2.35 -14.48 -16.15
C PHE A 164 -2.24 -13.56 -17.38
N LEU A 165 -1.64 -12.38 -17.22
CA LEU A 165 -1.39 -11.47 -18.32
C LEU A 165 -0.51 -12.10 -19.39
N PHE A 166 0.63 -12.69 -18.99
CA PHE A 166 1.56 -13.32 -19.92
C PHE A 166 0.98 -14.62 -20.51
N THR A 167 0.21 -15.39 -19.74
CA THR A 167 -0.56 -16.53 -20.29
C THR A 167 -1.42 -16.09 -21.49
N ALA A 168 -2.17 -15.00 -21.35
CA ALA A 168 -2.98 -14.47 -22.43
C ALA A 168 -2.14 -13.97 -23.61
N LEU A 169 -1.02 -13.28 -23.33
CA LEU A 169 -0.10 -12.81 -24.37
C LEU A 169 0.57 -13.97 -25.13
N PHE A 170 0.97 -15.03 -24.45
CA PHE A 170 1.52 -16.24 -25.10
C PHE A 170 0.52 -16.90 -26.03
N LEU A 171 -0.73 -17.04 -25.63
CA LEU A 171 -1.77 -17.56 -26.51
C LEU A 171 -1.99 -16.69 -27.74
N LEU A 172 -1.83 -15.38 -27.63
CA LEU A 172 -1.98 -14.45 -28.76
C LEU A 172 -0.77 -14.46 -29.69
N VAL A 173 0.44 -14.43 -29.14
CA VAL A 173 1.69 -14.30 -29.90
C VAL A 173 2.14 -15.66 -30.46
N GLY A 174 1.95 -16.74 -29.69
CA GLY A 174 2.23 -18.11 -30.07
C GLY A 174 3.10 -18.86 -29.07
N ILE A 175 2.74 -20.11 -28.84
CA ILE A 175 3.48 -21.10 -28.05
C ILE A 175 3.70 -22.36 -28.89
N ASP A 176 4.76 -23.09 -28.62
CA ASP A 176 5.01 -24.39 -29.17
C ASP A 176 4.69 -25.46 -28.13
N ILE A 177 3.76 -26.34 -28.45
CA ILE A 177 3.36 -27.47 -27.61
C ILE A 177 3.75 -28.76 -28.31
N GLU A 178 4.85 -29.38 -27.91
CA GLU A 178 5.32 -30.68 -28.46
C GLU A 178 5.54 -30.64 -29.98
N GLY A 179 5.90 -29.48 -30.55
CA GLY A 179 6.14 -29.27 -31.99
C GLY A 179 4.94 -28.68 -32.76
N ASP A 180 3.80 -28.47 -32.10
CA ASP A 180 2.63 -27.82 -32.67
C ASP A 180 2.56 -26.33 -32.22
N VAL A 181 2.66 -25.42 -33.18
CA VAL A 181 2.57 -23.99 -32.91
C VAL A 181 1.12 -23.56 -32.77
N ILE A 182 0.77 -23.08 -31.57
CA ILE A 182 -0.56 -22.57 -31.23
C ILE A 182 -0.51 -21.04 -31.15
N GLN A 183 -1.31 -20.37 -32.00
CA GLN A 183 -1.36 -18.91 -32.08
C GLN A 183 -2.79 -18.40 -32.30
N TYR A 184 -3.40 -17.81 -31.27
CA TYR A 184 -4.79 -17.32 -31.35
C TYR A 184 -4.98 -16.01 -32.10
N SER A 185 -3.92 -15.29 -32.44
CA SER A 185 -4.02 -14.15 -33.36
C SER A 185 -4.38 -14.58 -34.79
N ASN A 186 -4.23 -15.84 -35.13
CA ASN A 186 -4.63 -16.42 -36.39
C ASN A 186 -6.07 -16.93 -36.31
N LEU A 187 -7.03 -16.22 -36.90
CA LEU A 187 -8.47 -16.52 -36.87
C LEU A 187 -8.79 -17.96 -37.38
N LYS A 188 -7.97 -18.49 -38.29
CA LYS A 188 -8.16 -19.87 -38.80
C LYS A 188 -7.97 -20.97 -37.75
N MET A 189 -7.21 -20.68 -36.69
CA MET A 189 -7.02 -21.63 -35.57
C MET A 189 -8.19 -21.64 -34.59
N ILE A 190 -9.05 -20.62 -34.62
CA ILE A 190 -10.22 -20.50 -33.74
C ILE A 190 -11.43 -21.22 -34.37
N GLU A 191 -11.47 -21.32 -35.72
CA GLU A 191 -12.56 -22.01 -36.45
C GLU A 191 -12.53 -23.50 -36.14
N GLY A 192 -13.54 -24.00 -35.41
CA GLY A 192 -13.70 -25.40 -35.03
C GLY A 192 -13.04 -25.84 -33.73
N LEU A 193 -12.45 -24.90 -32.97
CA LEU A 193 -11.82 -25.21 -31.69
C LEU A 193 -12.86 -25.69 -30.65
N SER A 194 -12.64 -26.86 -30.10
CA SER A 194 -13.44 -27.35 -28.97
C SER A 194 -13.09 -26.63 -27.68
N PHE A 195 -14.07 -26.41 -26.79
CA PHE A 195 -13.81 -25.85 -25.46
C PHE A 195 -12.75 -26.67 -24.68
N GLY A 196 -12.72 -27.98 -24.84
CA GLY A 196 -11.70 -28.84 -24.22
C GLY A 196 -10.29 -28.58 -24.74
N GLU A 197 -10.12 -28.35 -26.04
CA GLU A 197 -8.82 -27.97 -26.63
C GLU A 197 -8.38 -26.59 -26.19
N PHE A 198 -9.29 -25.63 -26.17
CA PHE A 198 -8.99 -24.29 -25.61
C PHE A 198 -8.50 -24.39 -24.17
N LEU A 199 -9.17 -25.16 -23.32
CA LEU A 199 -8.75 -25.33 -21.92
C LEU A 199 -7.37 -25.98 -21.81
N LYS A 200 -7.06 -26.98 -22.69
CA LYS A 200 -5.73 -27.62 -22.76
C LYS A 200 -4.66 -26.58 -23.12
N HIS A 201 -4.88 -25.76 -24.15
CA HIS A 201 -3.94 -24.72 -24.57
C HIS A 201 -3.76 -23.66 -23.49
N LEU A 202 -4.84 -23.24 -22.82
CA LEU A 202 -4.79 -22.30 -21.71
C LEU A 202 -3.96 -22.83 -20.54
N LEU A 203 -4.14 -24.09 -20.16
CA LEU A 203 -3.36 -24.72 -19.09
C LEU A 203 -1.88 -24.86 -19.45
N ARG A 204 -1.57 -25.16 -20.71
CA ARG A 204 -0.17 -25.23 -21.19
C ARG A 204 0.49 -23.84 -21.19
N ALA A 205 -0.21 -22.82 -21.71
CA ALA A 205 0.29 -21.44 -21.65
C ALA A 205 0.45 -20.92 -20.21
N PHE A 206 -0.45 -21.31 -19.29
CA PHE A 206 -0.35 -20.98 -17.88
C PHE A 206 0.84 -21.70 -17.21
N SER A 207 1.10 -22.96 -17.54
CA SER A 207 2.28 -23.69 -17.08
C SER A 207 3.57 -23.02 -17.56
N LEU A 208 3.65 -22.67 -18.85
CA LEU A 208 4.79 -21.97 -19.43
C LEU A 208 5.03 -20.62 -18.71
N SER A 209 4.00 -19.80 -18.58
CA SER A 209 4.10 -18.50 -17.90
C SER A 209 4.55 -18.67 -16.44
N THR A 210 3.99 -19.65 -15.71
CA THR A 210 4.38 -19.90 -14.31
C THR A 210 5.85 -20.32 -14.20
N SER A 211 6.32 -21.19 -15.08
CA SER A 211 7.70 -21.67 -15.08
C SER A 211 8.69 -20.57 -15.50
N LEU A 212 8.35 -19.77 -16.51
CA LEU A 212 9.16 -18.61 -16.90
C LEU A 212 9.22 -17.55 -15.79
N PHE A 213 8.08 -17.23 -15.18
CA PHE A 213 8.02 -16.30 -14.04
C PHE A 213 8.89 -16.76 -12.87
N SER A 214 8.95 -18.07 -12.60
CA SER A 214 9.83 -18.65 -11.57
C SER A 214 11.29 -18.83 -12.01
N GLY A 215 11.60 -18.63 -13.29
CA GLY A 215 12.96 -18.78 -13.85
C GLY A 215 13.38 -20.23 -14.10
N VAL A 216 12.45 -21.18 -14.14
CA VAL A 216 12.77 -22.61 -14.29
C VAL A 216 12.65 -23.08 -15.75
N GLY A 217 11.72 -22.51 -16.53
CA GLY A 217 11.35 -23.01 -17.87
C GLY A 217 10.35 -24.18 -17.82
N ASP A 218 9.81 -24.59 -18.97
CA ASP A 218 8.87 -25.70 -19.12
C ASP A 218 9.40 -26.67 -20.19
N GLU A 219 9.37 -27.99 -19.91
CA GLU A 219 9.86 -29.00 -20.83
C GLU A 219 8.82 -29.38 -21.91
N LEU A 220 7.53 -29.13 -21.67
CA LEU A 220 6.43 -29.55 -22.52
C LEU A 220 5.82 -28.42 -23.36
N CYS A 221 6.21 -27.18 -23.09
CA CYS A 221 5.73 -26.02 -23.80
C CYS A 221 6.85 -24.98 -23.86
N GLU A 222 7.17 -24.54 -25.06
CA GLU A 222 8.24 -23.58 -25.30
C GLU A 222 7.70 -22.29 -25.94
N PRO A 223 8.37 -21.13 -25.71
CA PRO A 223 8.06 -19.92 -26.46
C PRO A 223 8.46 -20.11 -27.92
N THR A 224 7.63 -19.69 -28.85
CA THR A 224 7.99 -19.61 -30.27
C THR A 224 9.04 -18.51 -30.50
N ILE A 225 9.69 -18.49 -31.66
CA ILE A 225 10.63 -17.41 -32.03
C ILE A 225 10.00 -16.02 -31.86
N GLN A 226 8.69 -15.91 -32.10
CA GLN A 226 7.97 -14.62 -31.98
C GLN A 226 7.70 -14.23 -30.52
N SER A 227 7.63 -15.18 -29.60
CA SER A 227 7.34 -14.95 -28.19
C SER A 227 8.56 -15.06 -27.27
N VAL A 228 9.77 -15.33 -27.78
CA VAL A 228 11.01 -15.37 -26.99
C VAL A 228 11.25 -14.07 -26.23
N ILE A 229 11.11 -12.92 -26.88
CA ILE A 229 11.27 -11.61 -26.22
C ILE A 229 10.25 -11.44 -25.09
N LEU A 230 9.02 -11.93 -25.28
CA LEU A 230 7.99 -11.90 -24.27
C LEU A 230 8.37 -12.77 -23.06
N ALA A 231 8.95 -13.96 -23.31
CA ALA A 231 9.47 -14.84 -22.27
C ALA A 231 10.58 -14.20 -21.45
N ASP A 232 11.55 -13.57 -22.11
CA ASP A 232 12.66 -12.85 -21.45
C ASP A 232 12.13 -11.71 -20.56
N ILE A 233 11.16 -10.95 -21.05
CA ILE A 233 10.52 -9.87 -20.28
C ILE A 233 9.82 -10.46 -19.05
N GLU A 234 9.07 -11.55 -19.19
CA GLU A 234 8.39 -12.18 -18.07
C GLU A 234 9.37 -12.68 -17.00
N MET A 235 10.46 -13.31 -17.39
CA MET A 235 11.51 -13.76 -16.48
C MET A 235 12.10 -12.60 -15.68
N ILE A 236 12.39 -11.47 -16.33
CA ILE A 236 12.86 -10.25 -15.65
C ILE A 236 11.82 -9.75 -14.64
N PHE A 237 10.55 -9.68 -15.03
CA PHE A 237 9.47 -9.31 -14.11
C PHE A 237 9.36 -10.29 -12.94
N GLY A 238 9.47 -11.58 -13.16
CA GLY A 238 9.46 -12.61 -12.13
C GLY A 238 10.51 -12.37 -11.07
N VAL A 239 11.78 -12.17 -11.49
CA VAL A 239 12.90 -11.88 -10.57
C VAL A 239 12.64 -10.62 -9.75
N ILE A 240 12.18 -9.53 -10.39
CA ILE A 240 11.90 -8.25 -9.71
C ILE A 240 10.78 -8.42 -8.68
N VAL A 241 9.66 -9.04 -9.08
CA VAL A 241 8.47 -9.19 -8.22
C VAL A 241 8.76 -10.14 -7.05
N MET A 242 9.47 -11.24 -7.28
CA MET A 242 9.91 -12.14 -6.19
C MET A 242 10.83 -11.43 -5.22
N GLY A 243 11.80 -10.64 -5.72
CA GLY A 243 12.68 -9.83 -4.87
C GLY A 243 11.92 -8.81 -4.01
N LEU A 244 10.94 -8.10 -4.60
CA LEU A 244 10.06 -7.20 -3.87
C LEU A 244 9.21 -7.95 -2.82
N GLY A 245 8.67 -9.11 -3.17
CA GLY A 245 7.87 -9.95 -2.28
C GLY A 245 8.67 -10.42 -1.06
N ILE A 246 9.88 -10.95 -1.28
CA ILE A 246 10.79 -11.36 -0.20
C ILE A 246 11.17 -10.17 0.67
N GLY A 247 11.54 -9.04 0.08
CA GLY A 247 11.90 -7.82 0.80
C GLY A 247 10.78 -7.30 1.71
N THR A 248 9.53 -7.32 1.22
CA THR A 248 8.36 -6.90 2.02
C THR A 248 8.02 -7.89 3.14
N LEU A 249 8.13 -9.20 2.88
CA LEU A 249 7.94 -10.24 3.89
C LEU A 249 8.99 -10.13 4.98
N THR A 250 10.27 -10.04 4.63
CA THR A 250 11.37 -9.89 5.59
C THR A 250 11.17 -8.67 6.47
N ARG A 251 10.83 -7.53 5.86
CA ARG A 251 10.55 -6.29 6.60
C ARG A 251 9.42 -6.47 7.62
N LYS A 252 8.36 -7.22 7.27
CA LYS A 252 7.22 -7.46 8.16
C LYS A 252 7.49 -8.49 9.25
N ILE A 253 8.35 -9.47 9.00
CA ILE A 253 8.72 -10.50 10.00
C ILE A 253 9.73 -9.95 11.01
N VAL A 254 10.67 -9.11 10.57
CA VAL A 254 11.70 -8.52 11.43
C VAL A 254 11.18 -7.34 12.26
N ARG A 255 10.02 -6.81 11.92
CA ARG A 255 9.32 -5.78 12.70
C ARG A 255 8.49 -6.39 13.83
#